data_bc5a28737399b23ed5ce6aa337761b1f
#
_entry.id   bc5a28737399b23ed5ce6aa337761b1f
#
_cell.length_a   1.000
_cell.length_b   1.000
_cell.length_c   1.000
_cell.angle_alpha   90.00
_cell.angle_beta   90.00
_cell.angle_gamma   90.00
#
_symmetry.space_group_name_H-M   'P 1'
#
loop_
_entity.id
_entity.type
_entity.pdbx_description
1 polymer ?
#
loop_
_entity_poly.entity_id
_entity_poly.type
_entity_poly.pdbx_seq_one_letter_code
_entity_poly.pdbx_strand_id
1 'polypeptide(L)'
;MGSDNYHLILRETAVAYLAEGIEAGRLKLAPIAAEIWPGMPPGTPRLGRVERPVPSEGRRTFSASRSGATFRRDHFRCRYCDVAIIPKPIAVLLHQLYPTELPFHEHYKGGYMHPLFWTRVGEADHLVAGSVGGGWTDPDNHVTACVCCNTRKGNASLAELGWTLTEPTAGWDGLVPLYAPIWERADRPRPEFHVRWLRALGVTA
;
A
#
# COMPACT_ATOMS: atom_id res chain seq x y z
N MET A 1 17.63 0.99 -10.17
CA MET A 1 18.23 -0.14 -9.38
C MET A 1 17.83 -0.16 -7.90
N GLY A 2 16.84 0.58 -7.40
CA GLY A 2 16.52 0.69 -5.97
C GLY A 2 15.22 0.03 -5.49
N SER A 3 14.31 -0.30 -6.38
CA SER A 3 12.93 -0.58 -5.97
C SER A 3 12.64 -1.97 -5.38
N ASP A 4 13.47 -2.96 -5.63
CA ASP A 4 13.11 -4.35 -5.29
C ASP A 4 13.17 -4.66 -3.80
N ASN A 5 13.99 -3.95 -3.03
CA ASN A 5 14.26 -4.24 -1.62
C ASN A 5 13.63 -3.25 -0.61
N TYR A 6 12.78 -2.31 -1.03
CA TYR A 6 12.17 -1.35 -0.10
C TYR A 6 11.51 -2.01 1.11
N HIS A 7 10.78 -3.09 0.91
CA HIS A 7 10.10 -3.80 1.99
C HIS A 7 11.07 -4.40 3.02
N LEU A 8 12.25 -4.87 2.59
CA LEU A 8 13.29 -5.39 3.48
C LEU A 8 13.95 -4.25 4.26
N ILE A 9 14.30 -3.15 3.59
CA ILE A 9 14.88 -1.96 4.22
C ILE A 9 13.93 -1.41 5.28
N LEU A 10 12.62 -1.33 4.99
CA LEU A 10 11.63 -0.89 5.97
C LEU A 10 11.47 -1.85 7.15
N ARG A 11 11.64 -3.16 6.94
CA ARG A 11 11.69 -4.13 8.04
C ARG A 11 12.90 -3.90 8.93
N GLU A 12 14.08 -3.76 8.35
CA GLU A 12 15.31 -3.46 9.10
C GLU A 12 15.21 -2.14 9.85
N THR A 13 14.63 -1.11 9.23
CA THR A 13 14.35 0.20 9.84
C THR A 13 13.45 0.05 11.06
N ALA A 14 12.35 -0.66 10.92
CA ALA A 14 11.39 -0.89 11.99
C ALA A 14 12.01 -1.66 13.16
N VAL A 15 12.78 -2.71 12.88
CA VAL A 15 13.48 -3.50 13.89
C VAL A 15 14.53 -2.66 14.61
N ALA A 16 15.36 -1.90 13.89
CA ALA A 16 16.36 -1.02 14.49
C ALA A 16 15.74 0.10 15.34
N TYR A 17 14.63 0.69 14.86
CA TYR A 17 13.85 1.66 15.64
C TYR A 17 13.36 1.07 16.97
N LEU A 18 12.80 -0.13 16.92
CA LEU A 18 12.29 -0.80 18.12
C LEU A 18 13.40 -1.21 19.10
N ALA A 19 14.58 -1.59 18.62
CA ALA A 19 15.70 -1.98 19.46
C ALA A 19 16.43 -0.76 20.04
N GLU A 20 16.82 0.19 19.21
CA GLU A 20 17.83 1.22 19.55
C GLU A 20 17.32 2.65 19.38
N GLY A 21 16.13 2.85 18.76
CA GLY A 21 15.49 4.16 18.62
C GLY A 21 15.64 4.80 17.24
N ILE A 22 15.27 6.10 17.17
CA ILE A 22 15.04 6.81 15.91
C ILE A 22 16.29 6.87 15.02
N GLU A 23 17.47 7.11 15.60
CA GLU A 23 18.71 7.25 14.84
C GLU A 23 19.17 5.92 14.22
N ALA A 24 19.02 4.81 14.95
CA ALA A 24 19.34 3.48 14.41
C ALA A 24 18.43 3.12 13.21
N GLY A 25 17.14 3.42 13.30
CA GLY A 25 16.24 3.27 12.17
C GLY A 25 16.60 4.18 10.99
N ARG A 26 17.01 5.42 11.25
CA ARG A 26 17.44 6.37 10.21
C ARG A 26 18.65 5.86 9.43
N LEU A 27 19.62 5.26 10.11
CA LEU A 27 20.79 4.64 9.45
C LEU A 27 20.39 3.54 8.47
N LYS A 28 19.34 2.77 8.76
CA LYS A 28 18.83 1.75 7.84
C LYS A 28 18.16 2.33 6.59
N LEU A 29 17.60 3.54 6.69
CA LEU A 29 16.99 4.24 5.56
C LEU A 29 18.01 4.92 4.63
N ALA A 30 19.24 5.15 5.08
CA ALA A 30 20.25 5.89 4.33
C ALA A 30 20.40 5.44 2.85
N PRO A 31 20.33 4.14 2.49
CA PRO A 31 20.44 3.71 1.10
C PRO A 31 19.35 4.22 0.17
N ILE A 32 18.19 4.62 0.70
CA ILE A 32 17.01 5.04 -0.09
C ILE A 32 16.54 6.46 0.23
N ALA A 33 17.07 7.10 1.27
CA ALA A 33 16.58 8.38 1.81
C ALA A 33 16.57 9.56 0.84
N ALA A 34 17.39 9.53 -0.22
CA ALA A 34 17.46 10.60 -1.22
C ALA A 34 16.51 10.41 -2.41
N GLU A 35 15.75 9.33 -2.41
CA GLU A 35 14.90 8.99 -3.54
C GLU A 35 13.61 9.81 -3.52
N ILE A 36 13.35 10.53 -4.61
CA ILE A 36 12.08 11.24 -4.83
C ILE A 36 11.42 10.70 -6.10
N TRP A 37 10.17 10.28 -5.97
CA TRP A 37 9.40 9.84 -7.12
C TRP A 37 9.09 11.01 -8.06
N PRO A 38 9.51 10.97 -9.34
CA PRO A 38 9.33 12.07 -10.26
C PRO A 38 7.85 12.27 -10.68
N GLY A 39 6.99 11.32 -10.37
CA GLY A 39 5.63 11.27 -10.87
C GLY A 39 5.49 10.43 -12.14
N MET A 40 4.28 10.33 -12.62
CA MET A 40 4.01 9.71 -13.93
C MET A 40 4.58 10.61 -15.03
N PRO A 41 5.28 10.03 -16.03
CA PRO A 41 5.72 10.82 -17.19
C PRO A 41 4.55 11.57 -17.83
N PRO A 42 4.75 12.82 -18.28
CA PRO A 42 3.73 13.56 -19.01
C PRO A 42 3.21 12.75 -20.20
N GLY A 43 1.89 12.74 -20.40
CA GLY A 43 1.27 12.00 -21.49
C GLY A 43 1.18 10.49 -21.28
N THR A 44 1.62 9.96 -20.13
CA THR A 44 1.40 8.55 -19.82
C THR A 44 -0.11 8.26 -19.84
N PRO A 45 -0.59 7.40 -20.75
CA PRO A 45 -2.00 7.02 -20.73
C PRO A 45 -2.31 6.44 -19.34
N ARG A 46 -3.37 6.89 -18.71
CA ARG A 46 -3.96 6.12 -17.59
C ARG A 46 -4.55 4.88 -18.24
N LEU A 47 -3.76 3.80 -18.28
CA LEU A 47 -4.23 2.53 -18.75
C LEU A 47 -5.53 2.23 -17.99
N GLY A 48 -6.57 1.84 -18.69
CA GLY A 48 -7.82 1.46 -18.06
C GLY A 48 -8.84 2.55 -17.77
N ARG A 49 -8.63 3.79 -18.13
CA ARG A 49 -9.72 4.78 -18.10
C ARG A 49 -10.59 4.63 -19.32
N VAL A 50 -11.48 3.66 -19.28
CA VAL A 50 -12.50 3.46 -20.31
C VAL A 50 -13.71 4.34 -19.94
N GLU A 51 -14.20 5.15 -20.87
CA GLU A 51 -15.46 5.87 -20.70
C GLU A 51 -16.61 4.86 -20.66
N ARG A 52 -17.22 4.71 -19.51
CA ARG A 52 -18.35 3.80 -19.31
C ARG A 52 -19.41 4.47 -18.44
N PRO A 53 -20.70 4.16 -18.66
CA PRO A 53 -21.75 4.67 -17.79
C PRO A 53 -21.45 4.27 -16.35
N VAL A 54 -21.47 5.23 -15.44
CA VAL A 54 -21.22 5.01 -14.00
C VAL A 54 -22.54 4.69 -13.34
N PRO A 55 -22.78 3.47 -12.85
CA PRO A 55 -23.87 3.20 -11.94
C PRO A 55 -23.68 4.06 -10.68
N SER A 56 -24.69 4.82 -10.30
CA SER A 56 -24.61 5.86 -9.24
C SER A 56 -24.76 5.31 -7.83
N GLU A 57 -24.90 4.02 -7.62
CA GLU A 57 -25.23 3.45 -6.32
C GLU A 57 -24.02 2.76 -5.66
N GLY A 58 -23.64 3.24 -4.46
CA GLY A 58 -22.70 2.58 -3.57
C GLY A 58 -21.47 3.40 -3.20
N ARG A 59 -20.97 3.13 -2.00
CA ARG A 59 -19.76 3.76 -1.44
C ARG A 59 -18.52 3.16 -2.06
N ARG A 60 -17.77 3.94 -2.83
CA ARG A 60 -16.60 3.54 -3.62
C ARG A 60 -15.32 3.26 -2.82
N THR A 61 -15.36 3.27 -1.50
CA THR A 61 -14.18 3.11 -0.66
C THR A 61 -14.22 1.83 0.14
N PHE A 62 -13.09 1.11 0.15
CA PHE A 62 -12.92 -0.04 1.02
C PHE A 62 -12.86 0.39 2.50
N SER A 63 -13.51 -0.36 3.37
CA SER A 63 -13.30 -0.26 4.81
C SER A 63 -11.93 -0.86 5.19
N ALA A 64 -11.37 -0.42 6.33
CA ALA A 64 -10.15 -1.03 6.86
C ALA A 64 -10.27 -2.56 6.98
N SER A 65 -11.43 -3.06 7.46
CA SER A 65 -11.68 -4.50 7.62
C SER A 65 -11.62 -5.26 6.30
N ARG A 66 -12.24 -4.74 5.24
CA ARG A 66 -12.19 -5.36 3.91
C ARG A 66 -10.77 -5.35 3.35
N SER A 67 -10.10 -4.20 3.41
CA SER A 67 -8.70 -4.10 2.96
C SER A 67 -7.78 -5.06 3.72
N GLY A 68 -7.91 -5.12 5.06
CA GLY A 68 -7.10 -6.00 5.89
C GLY A 68 -7.35 -7.49 5.58
N ALA A 69 -8.62 -7.90 5.37
CA ALA A 69 -8.95 -9.26 4.97
C ALA A 69 -8.35 -9.62 3.60
N THR A 70 -8.46 -8.71 2.61
CA THR A 70 -7.88 -8.88 1.28
C THR A 70 -6.36 -9.01 1.35
N PHE A 71 -5.68 -8.14 2.09
CA PHE A 71 -4.22 -8.19 2.24
C PHE A 71 -3.73 -9.49 2.86
N ARG A 72 -4.39 -9.98 3.92
CA ARG A 72 -4.02 -11.26 4.56
C ARG A 72 -4.24 -12.44 3.65
N ARG A 73 -5.38 -12.50 2.92
CA ARG A 73 -5.67 -13.56 1.95
C ARG A 73 -4.60 -13.62 0.86
N ASP A 74 -4.16 -12.46 0.38
CA ASP A 74 -3.20 -12.34 -0.71
C ASP A 74 -1.75 -12.26 -0.20
N HIS A 75 -1.47 -12.66 1.06
CA HIS A 75 -0.13 -12.67 1.67
C HIS A 75 0.64 -11.35 1.53
N PHE A 76 -0.09 -10.22 1.57
CA PHE A 76 0.49 -8.89 1.39
C PHE A 76 1.27 -8.75 0.08
N ARG A 77 0.78 -9.36 -0.99
CA ARG A 77 1.35 -9.30 -2.33
C ARG A 77 0.39 -8.64 -3.30
N CYS A 78 0.91 -7.79 -4.18
CA CYS A 78 0.13 -7.25 -5.30
C CYS A 78 -0.22 -8.36 -6.28
N ARG A 79 -1.52 -8.62 -6.50
CA ARG A 79 -2.00 -9.67 -7.39
C ARG A 79 -1.74 -9.39 -8.89
N TYR A 80 -1.27 -8.17 -9.22
CA TYR A 80 -0.98 -7.77 -10.59
C TYR A 80 0.51 -7.84 -10.95
N CYS A 81 1.43 -7.64 -9.99
CA CYS A 81 2.86 -7.59 -10.26
C CYS A 81 3.73 -8.31 -9.21
N ASP A 82 3.11 -9.00 -8.28
CA ASP A 82 3.72 -9.79 -7.19
C ASP A 82 4.66 -9.02 -6.26
N VAL A 83 4.68 -7.69 -6.28
CA VAL A 83 5.51 -6.95 -5.31
C VAL A 83 4.96 -7.11 -3.89
N ALA A 84 5.86 -7.23 -2.92
CA ALA A 84 5.54 -7.14 -1.50
C ALA A 84 4.95 -5.77 -1.18
N ILE A 85 3.74 -5.73 -0.60
CA ILE A 85 3.08 -4.48 -0.21
C ILE A 85 3.14 -4.27 1.30
N ILE A 86 3.01 -3.02 1.69
CA ILE A 86 2.90 -2.58 3.07
C ILE A 86 1.55 -1.86 3.21
N PRO A 87 0.73 -2.22 4.20
CA PRO A 87 -0.50 -1.47 4.47
C PRO A 87 -0.22 0.02 4.68
N LYS A 88 -1.01 0.87 4.02
CA LYS A 88 -0.84 2.34 4.08
C LYS A 88 -0.66 2.90 5.50
N PRO A 89 -1.41 2.47 6.53
CA PRO A 89 -1.23 3.01 7.88
C PRO A 89 0.16 2.74 8.47
N ILE A 90 0.80 1.63 8.12
CA ILE A 90 2.17 1.31 8.57
C ILE A 90 3.17 2.19 7.82
N ALA A 91 3.04 2.33 6.50
CA ALA A 91 3.91 3.19 5.71
C ALA A 91 3.82 4.67 6.14
N VAL A 92 2.61 5.15 6.44
CA VAL A 92 2.40 6.53 6.93
C VAL A 92 2.97 6.71 8.34
N LEU A 93 2.88 5.71 9.22
CA LEU A 93 3.49 5.76 10.54
C LEU A 93 5.03 5.87 10.44
N LEU A 94 5.64 5.10 9.53
CA LEU A 94 7.08 5.20 9.26
C LEU A 94 7.46 6.57 8.67
N HIS A 95 6.64 7.14 7.78
CA HIS A 95 6.83 8.52 7.33
C HIS A 95 6.79 9.53 8.50
N GLN A 96 5.87 9.38 9.44
CA GLN A 96 5.78 10.29 10.59
C GLN A 96 7.04 10.23 11.48
N LEU A 97 7.69 9.07 11.59
CA LEU A 97 8.97 8.91 12.28
C LEU A 97 10.15 9.45 11.46
N TYR A 98 10.09 9.34 10.14
CA TYR A 98 11.17 9.66 9.21
C TYR A 98 10.69 10.56 8.06
N PRO A 99 10.18 11.76 8.35
CA PRO A 99 9.53 12.59 7.32
C PRO A 99 10.48 13.09 6.23
N THR A 100 11.76 13.23 6.56
CA THR A 100 12.81 13.64 5.61
C THR A 100 13.25 12.50 4.71
N GLU A 101 13.46 11.32 5.30
CA GLU A 101 13.95 10.13 4.60
C GLU A 101 12.85 9.46 3.76
N LEU A 102 11.61 9.53 4.24
CA LEU A 102 10.43 8.93 3.61
C LEU A 102 9.33 9.98 3.39
N PRO A 103 9.55 11.03 2.59
CA PRO A 103 8.52 12.03 2.35
C PRO A 103 7.28 11.39 1.73
N PHE A 104 6.10 11.82 2.21
CA PHE A 104 4.80 11.33 1.76
C PHE A 104 3.87 12.49 1.39
N HIS A 105 3.10 12.31 0.34
CA HIS A 105 2.04 13.22 -0.07
C HIS A 105 0.73 12.45 -0.23
N GLU A 106 -0.33 12.90 0.45
CA GLU A 106 -1.62 12.17 0.53
C GLU A 106 -2.30 11.93 -0.82
N HIS A 107 -2.04 12.78 -1.81
CA HIS A 107 -2.53 12.66 -3.18
C HIS A 107 -1.51 12.04 -4.15
N TYR A 108 -0.47 11.40 -3.63
CA TYR A 108 0.58 10.76 -4.42
C TYR A 108 1.17 11.67 -5.51
N LYS A 109 1.54 12.90 -5.10
CA LYS A 109 2.09 13.91 -6.02
C LYS A 109 3.57 13.66 -6.32
N GLY A 110 3.92 13.56 -7.61
CA GLY A 110 5.30 13.46 -8.05
C GLY A 110 6.14 14.66 -7.61
N GLY A 111 7.42 14.45 -7.33
CA GLY A 111 8.34 15.44 -6.79
C GLY A 111 8.23 15.69 -5.28
N TYR A 112 7.24 15.08 -4.60
CA TYR A 112 6.92 15.35 -3.20
C TYR A 112 6.86 14.10 -2.32
N MET A 113 7.15 12.93 -2.87
CA MET A 113 7.09 11.70 -2.08
C MET A 113 8.17 10.69 -2.49
N HIS A 114 8.49 9.80 -1.56
CA HIS A 114 9.38 8.69 -1.80
C HIS A 114 8.72 7.64 -2.73
N PRO A 115 9.46 7.02 -3.67
CA PRO A 115 8.92 6.02 -4.62
C PRO A 115 8.22 4.83 -3.97
N LEU A 116 8.62 4.44 -2.75
CA LEU A 116 8.00 3.33 -2.04
C LEU A 116 6.48 3.49 -1.86
N PHE A 117 5.99 4.73 -1.67
CA PHE A 117 4.55 4.98 -1.52
C PHE A 117 3.76 4.69 -2.79
N TRP A 118 4.40 4.85 -3.94
CA TRP A 118 3.82 4.50 -5.22
C TRP A 118 3.89 3.00 -5.50
N THR A 119 5.02 2.38 -5.18
CA THR A 119 5.32 1.01 -5.60
C THR A 119 5.03 -0.06 -4.57
N ARG A 120 4.97 0.29 -3.26
CA ARG A 120 4.85 -0.67 -2.16
C ARG A 120 3.66 -0.47 -1.24
N VAL A 121 2.99 0.68 -1.27
CA VAL A 121 1.77 0.82 -0.48
C VAL A 121 0.66 0.01 -1.11
N GLY A 122 -0.02 -0.80 -0.27
CA GLY A 122 -1.12 -1.65 -0.66
C GLY A 122 -2.47 -0.92 -0.63
N GLU A 123 -3.27 -1.20 -1.63
CA GLU A 123 -4.69 -0.84 -1.73
C GLU A 123 -5.49 -2.10 -2.05
N ALA A 124 -6.74 -2.18 -1.58
CA ALA A 124 -7.68 -3.15 -2.09
C ALA A 124 -8.28 -2.60 -3.38
N ASP A 125 -8.32 -3.41 -4.42
CA ASP A 125 -8.89 -3.07 -5.72
C ASP A 125 -10.03 -4.04 -6.08
N HIS A 126 -10.93 -3.60 -6.96
CA HIS A 126 -11.96 -4.44 -7.53
C HIS A 126 -11.48 -5.02 -8.88
N LEU A 127 -11.48 -6.33 -9.01
CA LEU A 127 -11.17 -7.01 -10.28
C LEU A 127 -12.04 -6.49 -11.43
N VAL A 128 -13.34 -6.51 -11.21
CA VAL A 128 -14.33 -5.85 -12.05
C VAL A 128 -14.73 -4.55 -11.36
N ALA A 129 -14.37 -3.44 -11.94
CA ALA A 129 -14.66 -2.14 -11.35
C ALA A 129 -16.16 -1.93 -11.15
N GLY A 130 -16.55 -1.35 -10.03
CA GLY A 130 -17.96 -1.07 -9.75
C GLY A 130 -18.62 -0.15 -10.77
N SER A 131 -17.85 0.72 -11.43
CA SER A 131 -18.33 1.56 -12.55
C SER A 131 -18.74 0.78 -13.79
N VAL A 132 -18.45 -0.52 -13.86
CA VAL A 132 -18.82 -1.42 -14.96
C VAL A 132 -19.61 -2.64 -14.47
N GLY A 133 -20.25 -2.53 -13.30
CA GLY A 133 -21.14 -3.56 -12.77
C GLY A 133 -20.50 -4.56 -11.80
N GLY A 134 -19.23 -4.37 -11.42
CA GLY A 134 -18.60 -5.23 -10.42
C GLY A 134 -19.21 -5.05 -9.02
N GLY A 135 -19.29 -6.14 -8.26
CA GLY A 135 -19.82 -6.14 -6.90
C GLY A 135 -18.91 -5.37 -5.94
N TRP A 136 -19.42 -4.31 -5.32
CA TRP A 136 -18.68 -3.47 -4.38
C TRP A 136 -18.30 -4.17 -3.06
N THR A 137 -19.05 -5.17 -2.67
CA THR A 137 -18.92 -5.85 -1.38
C THR A 137 -18.53 -7.30 -1.51
N ASP A 138 -18.44 -7.82 -2.73
CA ASP A 138 -18.11 -9.18 -3.04
C ASP A 138 -16.61 -9.44 -2.76
N PRO A 139 -16.24 -10.28 -1.77
CA PRO A 139 -14.84 -10.57 -1.47
C PRO A 139 -14.06 -11.19 -2.63
N ASP A 140 -14.75 -11.94 -3.52
CA ASP A 140 -14.13 -12.59 -4.67
C ASP A 140 -13.78 -11.58 -5.77
N ASN A 141 -14.44 -10.42 -5.74
CA ASN A 141 -14.12 -9.28 -6.61
C ASN A 141 -13.02 -8.37 -6.04
N HIS A 142 -12.43 -8.70 -4.89
CA HIS A 142 -11.39 -7.90 -4.26
C HIS A 142 -10.02 -8.53 -4.40
N VAL A 143 -9.01 -7.73 -4.70
CA VAL A 143 -7.60 -8.16 -4.74
C VAL A 143 -6.69 -7.12 -4.11
N THR A 144 -5.56 -7.57 -3.59
CA THR A 144 -4.47 -6.69 -3.17
C THR A 144 -3.76 -6.12 -4.40
N ALA A 145 -3.62 -4.80 -4.45
CA ALA A 145 -2.86 -4.10 -5.47
C ALA A 145 -1.85 -3.14 -4.83
N CYS A 146 -0.71 -2.89 -5.44
CA CYS A 146 0.07 -1.70 -5.11
C CYS A 146 -0.59 -0.46 -5.74
N VAL A 147 -0.33 0.73 -5.18
CA VAL A 147 -0.88 2.00 -5.69
C VAL A 147 -0.61 2.16 -7.19
N CYS A 148 0.59 1.79 -7.65
CA CYS A 148 0.96 1.85 -9.06
C CYS A 148 0.03 1.01 -9.95
N CYS A 149 -0.15 -0.26 -9.63
CA CYS A 149 -1.00 -1.15 -10.42
C CYS A 149 -2.47 -0.75 -10.35
N ASN A 150 -2.98 -0.40 -9.15
CA ASN A 150 -4.35 0.05 -8.98
C ASN A 150 -4.63 1.31 -9.83
N THR A 151 -3.74 2.30 -9.78
CA THR A 151 -3.88 3.52 -10.59
C THR A 151 -3.82 3.25 -12.09
N ARG A 152 -2.91 2.35 -12.53
CA ARG A 152 -2.79 1.99 -13.95
C ARG A 152 -3.98 1.20 -14.47
N LYS A 153 -4.51 0.30 -13.65
CA LYS A 153 -5.69 -0.49 -14.01
C LYS A 153 -6.93 0.40 -14.16
N GLY A 154 -7.17 1.28 -13.20
CA GLY A 154 -8.38 2.11 -13.22
C GLY A 154 -9.64 1.23 -13.28
N ASN A 155 -10.50 1.42 -14.30
CA ASN A 155 -11.71 0.65 -14.52
C ASN A 155 -11.63 -0.36 -15.68
N ALA A 156 -10.43 -0.59 -16.25
CA ALA A 156 -10.25 -1.61 -17.28
C ALA A 156 -10.33 -3.02 -16.70
N SER A 157 -10.77 -3.95 -17.52
CA SER A 157 -10.65 -5.38 -17.26
C SER A 157 -9.21 -5.86 -17.45
N LEU A 158 -8.87 -6.99 -16.85
CA LEU A 158 -7.56 -7.61 -17.04
C LEU A 158 -7.30 -7.98 -18.50
N ALA A 159 -8.34 -8.44 -19.21
CA ALA A 159 -8.25 -8.79 -20.63
C ALA A 159 -7.88 -7.57 -21.49
N GLU A 160 -8.49 -6.40 -21.25
CA GLU A 160 -8.16 -5.16 -21.97
C GLU A 160 -6.72 -4.71 -21.73
N LEU A 161 -6.15 -5.03 -20.56
CA LEU A 161 -4.78 -4.70 -20.21
C LEU A 161 -3.76 -5.76 -20.64
N GLY A 162 -4.20 -6.93 -21.03
CA GLY A 162 -3.34 -8.08 -21.22
C GLY A 162 -2.69 -8.57 -19.92
N TRP A 163 -3.36 -8.34 -18.77
CA TRP A 163 -2.86 -8.72 -17.45
C TRP A 163 -3.45 -10.04 -17.00
N THR A 164 -2.66 -10.76 -16.21
CA THR A 164 -3.10 -11.96 -15.48
C THR A 164 -2.85 -11.73 -13.99
N LEU A 165 -3.64 -12.41 -13.15
CA LEU A 165 -3.39 -12.41 -11.73
C LEU A 165 -2.21 -13.34 -11.40
N THR A 166 -1.31 -12.86 -10.57
CA THR A 166 -0.28 -13.69 -9.97
C THR A 166 -0.86 -14.49 -8.80
N GLU A 167 -0.40 -15.72 -8.59
CA GLU A 167 -0.69 -16.43 -7.35
C GLU A 167 0.17 -15.85 -6.23
N PRO A 168 -0.44 -15.46 -5.09
CA PRO A 168 0.31 -14.82 -4.02
C PRO A 168 1.23 -15.81 -3.32
N THR A 169 2.52 -15.49 -3.27
CA THR A 169 3.52 -16.29 -2.56
C THR A 169 3.56 -15.91 -1.08
N ALA A 170 3.57 -16.91 -0.19
CA ALA A 170 3.76 -16.70 1.25
C ALA A 170 5.18 -16.20 1.57
N GLY A 171 5.39 -15.77 2.81
CA GLY A 171 6.71 -15.34 3.32
C GLY A 171 6.86 -13.85 3.58
N TRP A 172 5.90 -13.02 3.16
CA TRP A 172 5.82 -11.61 3.51
C TRP A 172 4.59 -11.33 4.38
N ASP A 173 4.74 -10.56 5.45
CA ASP A 173 3.71 -10.29 6.46
C ASP A 173 3.21 -8.84 6.48
N GLY A 174 3.63 -7.99 5.53
CA GLY A 174 3.23 -6.60 5.44
C GLY A 174 3.76 -5.70 6.58
N LEU A 175 4.73 -6.15 7.35
CA LEU A 175 5.21 -5.53 8.61
C LEU A 175 4.16 -5.54 9.74
N VAL A 176 3.10 -6.33 9.61
CA VAL A 176 1.99 -6.35 10.57
C VAL A 176 2.43 -6.70 11.99
N PRO A 177 3.34 -7.68 12.23
CA PRO A 177 3.83 -7.98 13.58
C PRO A 177 4.59 -6.82 14.25
N LEU A 178 5.15 -5.89 13.46
CA LEU A 178 5.89 -4.73 13.97
C LEU A 178 5.00 -3.50 14.16
N TYR A 179 3.76 -3.53 13.66
CA TYR A 179 2.89 -2.36 13.61
C TYR A 179 2.51 -1.84 15.00
N ALA A 180 1.96 -2.69 15.89
CA ALA A 180 1.59 -2.28 17.23
C ALA A 180 2.81 -1.79 18.04
N PRO A 181 3.94 -2.54 18.09
CA PRO A 181 5.14 -2.08 18.78
C PRO A 181 5.67 -0.71 18.28
N ILE A 182 5.70 -0.48 16.96
CA ILE A 182 6.11 0.82 16.41
C ILE A 182 5.16 1.92 16.84
N TRP A 183 3.86 1.68 16.74
CA TRP A 183 2.83 2.65 17.10
C TRP A 183 2.88 3.02 18.59
N GLU A 184 3.08 2.03 19.48
CA GLU A 184 3.22 2.24 20.91
C GLU A 184 4.47 3.05 21.25
N ARG A 185 5.62 2.69 20.68
CA ARG A 185 6.87 3.42 20.88
C ARG A 185 6.83 4.84 20.31
N ALA A 186 5.98 5.11 19.34
CA ALA A 186 5.73 6.43 18.75
C ALA A 186 4.67 7.25 19.52
N ASP A 187 4.40 6.93 20.79
CA ASP A 187 3.40 7.60 21.64
C ASP A 187 1.95 7.54 21.09
N ARG A 188 1.62 6.48 20.38
CA ARG A 188 0.27 6.17 19.89
C ARG A 188 -0.43 7.30 19.13
N PRO A 189 0.19 7.89 18.10
CA PRO A 189 -0.45 8.95 17.35
C PRO A 189 -1.77 8.48 16.72
N ARG A 190 -2.77 9.37 16.60
CA ARG A 190 -4.06 9.11 15.97
C ARG A 190 -4.72 7.78 16.40
N PRO A 191 -5.01 7.58 17.69
CA PRO A 191 -5.35 6.26 18.25
C PRO A 191 -6.55 5.60 17.58
N GLU A 192 -7.64 6.33 17.31
CA GLU A 192 -8.83 5.77 16.65
C GLU A 192 -8.53 5.21 15.25
N PHE A 193 -7.67 5.90 14.50
CA PHE A 193 -7.27 5.47 13.18
C PHE A 193 -6.44 4.17 13.25
N HIS A 194 -5.40 4.15 14.11
CA HIS A 194 -4.49 3.01 14.20
C HIS A 194 -5.15 1.79 14.85
N VAL A 195 -5.93 1.95 15.92
CA VAL A 195 -6.67 0.83 16.55
C VAL A 195 -7.62 0.16 15.55
N ARG A 196 -8.33 0.94 14.72
CA ARG A 196 -9.17 0.38 13.66
C ARG A 196 -8.38 -0.47 12.67
N TRP A 197 -7.18 -0.02 12.27
CA TRP A 197 -6.33 -0.75 11.35
C TRP A 197 -5.64 -1.95 11.98
N LEU A 198 -5.20 -1.86 13.24
CA LEU A 198 -4.66 -3.00 13.98
C LEU A 198 -5.69 -4.14 14.02
N ARG A 199 -6.93 -3.85 14.41
CA ARG A 199 -8.03 -4.84 14.39
C ARG A 199 -8.28 -5.39 12.98
N ALA A 200 -8.29 -4.55 11.97
CA ALA A 200 -8.48 -4.95 10.58
C ALA A 200 -7.39 -5.89 10.07
N LEU A 201 -6.16 -5.72 10.54
CA LEU A 201 -5.02 -6.56 10.21
C LEU A 201 -4.88 -7.79 11.12
N GLY A 202 -5.78 -7.97 12.09
CA GLY A 202 -5.77 -9.12 12.99
C GLY A 202 -4.78 -9.01 14.16
N VAL A 203 -4.36 -7.78 14.48
CA VAL A 203 -3.50 -7.51 15.64
C VAL A 203 -4.39 -7.13 16.82
N THR A 204 -4.24 -7.84 17.92
CA THR A 204 -4.82 -7.45 19.21
C THR A 204 -3.99 -6.32 19.80
N ALA A 205 -4.63 -5.16 19.98
CA ALA A 205 -4.03 -3.99 20.62
C ALA A 205 -4.31 -3.99 22.12
#